data_af466953f2f084eaff3738fa213ed826
#
_entry.id   af466953f2f084eaff3738fa213ed826
#
_cell.length_a   1.000
_cell.length_b   1.000
_cell.length_c   1.000
_cell.angle_alpha   90.00
_cell.angle_beta   90.00
_cell.angle_gamma   90.00
#
_symmetry.space_group_name_H-M   'P 1'
#
loop_
_entity.id
_entity.type
_entity.pdbx_description
1 polymer ?
#
loop_
_entity_poly.entity_id
_entity_poly.type
_entity_poly.pdbx_seq_one_letter_code
_entity_poly.pdbx_strand_id
1 'polypeptide(L)'
;ELQDQVIISGDQAATAQANYDENGLPQVNITLDGLGGDRMHRASRVNVGKRLGVLFVEQKSRTIYVLDEEGNKVPVQQNYETKEIISLATIRSALGSQFRITGLDSPQESSELALLLRAGALAAPMRFVEERTVGPSLGKDSINSGALALIIAFISILIFILFYYKLAGLVANI
;
A
#
# COMPACT_ATOMS: atom_id res chain seq x y z
N GLU A 1 -5.08 -21.32 -17.48
CA GLU A 1 -4.23 -21.34 -16.24
C GLU A 1 -2.94 -20.60 -16.56
N LEU A 2 -2.67 -19.49 -15.88
CA LEU A 2 -1.38 -18.82 -15.94
C LEU A 2 -0.41 -19.60 -15.04
N GLN A 3 0.77 -19.96 -15.57
CA GLN A 3 1.86 -20.43 -14.72
C GLN A 3 2.30 -19.25 -13.83
N ASP A 4 2.37 -19.46 -12.53
CA ASP A 4 2.71 -18.44 -11.50
C ASP A 4 4.23 -18.13 -11.49
N GLN A 5 4.84 -18.04 -12.69
CA GLN A 5 6.25 -17.73 -12.84
C GLN A 5 6.40 -16.28 -13.31
N VAL A 6 6.75 -15.39 -12.38
CA VAL A 6 7.09 -14.01 -12.69
C VAL A 6 8.43 -13.99 -13.44
N ILE A 7 8.43 -13.56 -14.70
CA ILE A 7 9.62 -13.44 -15.54
C ILE A 7 10.40 -12.18 -15.17
N ILE A 8 9.70 -11.07 -15.10
CA ILE A 8 10.22 -9.74 -14.74
C ILE A 8 9.21 -9.03 -13.81
N SER A 9 9.71 -8.19 -12.96
CA SER A 9 8.91 -7.29 -12.12
C SER A 9 8.89 -5.87 -12.68
N GLY A 10 7.94 -5.05 -12.26
CA GLY A 10 7.74 -3.70 -12.78
C GLY A 10 8.95 -2.78 -12.65
N ASP A 11 9.76 -2.93 -11.59
CA ASP A 11 10.99 -2.19 -11.34
C ASP A 11 12.07 -2.38 -12.41
N GLN A 12 11.99 -3.46 -13.20
CA GLN A 12 12.89 -3.74 -14.33
C GLN A 12 12.44 -3.07 -15.64
N ALA A 13 11.28 -2.43 -15.66
CA ALA A 13 10.81 -1.63 -16.80
C ALA A 13 11.39 -0.21 -16.72
N ALA A 14 12.40 0.08 -17.52
CA ALA A 14 13.00 1.41 -17.57
C ALA A 14 12.06 2.45 -18.18
N THR A 15 11.36 2.12 -19.28
CA THR A 15 10.36 2.99 -19.89
C THR A 15 9.22 2.21 -20.53
N ALA A 16 8.03 2.81 -20.55
CA ALA A 16 6.88 2.33 -21.30
C ALA A 16 6.17 3.52 -21.96
N GLN A 17 5.92 3.45 -23.25
CA GLN A 17 5.33 4.55 -24.03
C GLN A 17 4.27 4.01 -24.99
N ALA A 18 3.09 4.62 -24.97
CA ALA A 18 2.08 4.40 -25.98
C ALA A 18 2.55 5.00 -27.33
N ASN A 19 2.33 4.28 -28.40
CA ASN A 19 2.72 4.68 -29.75
C ASN A 19 1.76 4.03 -30.76
N TYR A 20 1.99 4.29 -32.05
CA TYR A 20 1.29 3.66 -33.15
C TYR A 20 2.29 2.85 -33.98
N ASP A 21 1.83 1.74 -34.56
CA ASP A 21 2.61 0.98 -35.53
C ASP A 21 2.57 1.64 -36.92
N GLU A 22 3.23 1.04 -37.89
CA GLU A 22 3.28 1.52 -39.30
C GLU A 22 1.89 1.56 -39.98
N ASN A 23 0.92 0.82 -39.43
CA ASN A 23 -0.45 0.76 -39.94
C ASN A 23 -1.40 1.69 -39.15
N GLY A 24 -0.88 2.49 -38.23
CA GLY A 24 -1.67 3.36 -37.35
C GLY A 24 -2.40 2.64 -36.22
N LEU A 25 -2.07 1.36 -35.94
CA LEU A 25 -2.64 0.61 -34.82
C LEU A 25 -1.93 0.93 -33.50
N PRO A 26 -2.69 1.00 -32.39
CA PRO A 26 -2.10 1.31 -31.10
C PRO A 26 -1.16 0.22 -30.62
N GLN A 27 -0.02 0.63 -30.07
CA GLN A 27 0.99 -0.27 -29.46
C GLN A 27 1.62 0.39 -28.24
N VAL A 28 2.27 -0.41 -27.40
CA VAL A 28 3.11 0.06 -26.29
C VAL A 28 4.54 -0.39 -26.50
N ASN A 29 5.46 0.54 -26.57
CA ASN A 29 6.90 0.27 -26.62
C ASN A 29 7.45 0.20 -25.19
N ILE A 30 8.14 -0.87 -24.87
CA ILE A 30 8.71 -1.14 -23.57
C ILE A 30 10.21 -1.28 -23.68
N THR A 31 10.93 -0.62 -22.78
CA THR A 31 12.37 -0.80 -22.61
C THR A 31 12.62 -1.32 -21.20
N LEU A 32 13.32 -2.44 -21.09
CA LEU A 32 13.75 -3.03 -19.83
C LEU A 32 15.19 -2.61 -19.51
N ASP A 33 15.54 -2.72 -18.24
CA ASP A 33 16.94 -2.66 -17.82
C ASP A 33 17.73 -3.88 -18.35
N GLY A 34 19.06 -3.89 -18.14
CA GLY A 34 19.91 -4.98 -18.65
C GLY A 34 19.52 -6.35 -18.08
N LEU A 35 19.21 -6.44 -16.79
CA LEU A 35 18.84 -7.71 -16.14
C LEU A 35 17.45 -8.19 -16.57
N GLY A 36 16.49 -7.29 -16.68
CA GLY A 36 15.14 -7.57 -17.17
C GLY A 36 15.16 -8.03 -18.63
N GLY A 37 15.97 -7.37 -19.48
CA GLY A 37 16.16 -7.75 -20.87
C GLY A 37 16.70 -9.17 -21.03
N ASP A 38 17.72 -9.54 -20.26
CA ASP A 38 18.31 -10.89 -20.28
C ASP A 38 17.32 -11.97 -19.81
N ARG A 39 16.55 -11.66 -18.74
CA ARG A 39 15.51 -12.59 -18.25
C ARG A 39 14.41 -12.77 -19.27
N MET A 40 13.93 -11.66 -19.85
CA MET A 40 12.88 -11.68 -20.88
C MET A 40 13.35 -12.46 -22.11
N HIS A 41 14.60 -12.26 -22.56
CA HIS A 41 15.15 -12.97 -23.69
C HIS A 41 15.18 -14.49 -23.46
N ARG A 42 15.70 -14.93 -22.31
CA ARG A 42 15.76 -16.35 -21.96
C ARG A 42 14.37 -16.98 -21.88
N ALA A 43 13.44 -16.30 -21.22
CA ALA A 43 12.08 -16.82 -21.04
C ALA A 43 11.29 -16.84 -22.35
N SER A 44 11.36 -15.78 -23.16
CA SER A 44 10.60 -15.69 -24.40
C SER A 44 11.10 -16.63 -25.49
N ARG A 45 12.41 -16.89 -25.55
CA ARG A 45 13.00 -17.78 -26.52
C ARG A 45 12.45 -19.21 -26.46
N VAL A 46 12.19 -19.73 -25.27
CA VAL A 46 11.66 -21.08 -25.05
C VAL A 46 10.12 -21.13 -25.01
N ASN A 47 9.48 -19.99 -25.05
CA ASN A 47 8.03 -19.88 -24.97
C ASN A 47 7.39 -19.14 -26.16
N VAL A 48 8.06 -19.15 -27.32
CA VAL A 48 7.49 -18.60 -28.57
C VAL A 48 6.18 -19.34 -28.89
N GLY A 49 5.15 -18.59 -29.28
CA GLY A 49 3.80 -19.10 -29.54
C GLY A 49 2.91 -19.18 -28.30
N LYS A 50 3.46 -19.07 -27.10
CA LYS A 50 2.68 -19.00 -25.84
C LYS A 50 2.24 -17.59 -25.51
N ARG A 51 1.30 -17.48 -24.57
CA ARG A 51 0.79 -16.18 -24.08
C ARG A 51 1.67 -15.66 -22.95
N LEU A 52 1.98 -14.37 -23.02
CA LEU A 52 2.60 -13.58 -21.96
C LEU A 52 1.51 -12.70 -21.34
N GLY A 53 1.32 -12.81 -20.04
CA GLY A 53 0.39 -11.97 -19.29
C GLY A 53 1.13 -10.84 -18.59
N VAL A 54 0.55 -9.64 -18.63
CA VAL A 54 0.95 -8.53 -17.79
C VAL A 54 -0.03 -8.44 -16.64
N LEU A 55 0.49 -8.60 -15.42
CA LEU A 55 -0.30 -8.50 -14.20
C LEU A 55 -0.03 -7.16 -13.50
N PHE A 56 -1.11 -6.51 -13.13
CA PHE A 56 -1.06 -5.42 -12.16
C PHE A 56 -1.30 -6.00 -10.77
N VAL A 57 -0.36 -5.75 -9.86
CA VAL A 57 -0.45 -6.20 -8.48
C VAL A 57 -0.57 -4.97 -7.60
N GLU A 58 -1.74 -4.81 -7.00
CA GLU A 58 -2.04 -3.70 -6.09
C GLU A 58 -2.08 -4.22 -4.65
N GLN A 59 -1.33 -3.58 -3.76
CA GLN A 59 -1.42 -3.85 -2.33
C GLN A 59 -2.50 -2.98 -1.72
N LYS A 60 -3.54 -3.61 -1.18
CA LYS A 60 -4.64 -2.96 -0.45
C LYS A 60 -4.57 -3.32 1.01
N SER A 61 -4.94 -2.37 1.86
CA SER A 61 -5.13 -2.62 3.29
C SER A 61 -6.60 -2.46 3.64
N ARG A 62 -7.10 -3.37 4.47
CA ARG A 62 -8.43 -3.25 5.09
C ARG A 62 -8.30 -3.38 6.59
N THR A 63 -9.10 -2.61 7.31
CA THR A 63 -9.21 -2.77 8.75
C THR A 63 -10.17 -3.92 9.04
N ILE A 64 -9.68 -4.95 9.72
CA ILE A 64 -10.50 -6.03 10.27
C ILE A 64 -10.53 -5.89 11.79
N TYR A 65 -11.63 -6.30 12.40
CA TYR A 65 -11.75 -6.33 13.86
C TYR A 65 -11.50 -7.76 14.35
N VAL A 66 -10.45 -7.92 15.14
CA VAL A 66 -10.10 -9.20 15.77
C VAL A 66 -10.41 -9.08 17.26
N LEU A 67 -10.88 -10.18 17.88
CA LEU A 67 -11.08 -10.24 19.32
C LEU A 67 -9.71 -10.45 19.98
N ASP A 68 -9.40 -9.62 20.97
CA ASP A 68 -8.26 -9.85 21.87
C ASP A 68 -8.57 -10.96 22.90
N GLU A 69 -7.59 -11.28 23.74
CA GLU A 69 -7.74 -12.31 24.80
C GLU A 69 -8.81 -11.94 25.83
N GLU A 70 -9.21 -10.67 25.89
CA GLU A 70 -10.23 -10.15 26.80
C GLU A 70 -11.61 -10.04 26.14
N GLY A 71 -11.74 -10.41 24.85
CA GLY A 71 -12.98 -10.40 24.08
C GLY A 71 -13.36 -9.03 23.51
N ASN A 72 -12.46 -8.05 23.51
CA ASN A 72 -12.69 -6.74 22.90
C ASN A 72 -12.35 -6.76 21.41
N LYS A 73 -13.09 -5.99 20.60
CA LYS A 73 -12.81 -5.83 19.19
C LYS A 73 -11.67 -4.84 18.97
N VAL A 74 -10.50 -5.35 18.56
CA VAL A 74 -9.34 -4.53 18.24
C VAL A 74 -9.21 -4.40 16.73
N PRO A 75 -9.08 -3.19 16.16
CA PRO A 75 -8.86 -3.01 14.75
C PRO A 75 -7.44 -3.43 14.36
N VAL A 76 -7.34 -4.37 13.42
CA VAL A 76 -6.08 -4.83 12.85
C VAL A 76 -6.08 -4.53 11.36
N GLN A 77 -4.99 -3.96 10.85
CA GLN A 77 -4.80 -3.74 9.44
C GLN A 77 -4.34 -5.05 8.77
N GLN A 78 -5.17 -5.57 7.88
CA GLN A 78 -4.83 -6.71 7.05
C GLN A 78 -4.46 -6.23 5.65
N ASN A 79 -3.21 -6.45 5.25
CA ASN A 79 -2.77 -6.20 3.89
C ASN A 79 -3.10 -7.41 3.02
N TYR A 80 -3.62 -7.16 1.83
CA TYR A 80 -3.91 -8.17 0.82
C TYR A 80 -3.51 -7.67 -0.56
N GLU A 81 -3.12 -8.60 -1.43
CA GLU A 81 -2.77 -8.30 -2.81
C GLU A 81 -3.96 -8.56 -3.72
N THR A 82 -4.27 -7.59 -4.56
CA THR A 82 -5.20 -7.77 -5.68
C THR A 82 -4.38 -7.90 -6.96
N LYS A 83 -4.59 -8.99 -7.70
CA LYS A 83 -3.90 -9.26 -8.96
C LYS A 83 -4.90 -9.15 -10.09
N GLU A 84 -4.64 -8.27 -11.03
CA GLU A 84 -5.46 -8.04 -12.21
C GLU A 84 -4.63 -8.24 -13.47
N ILE A 85 -5.17 -8.99 -14.45
CA ILE A 85 -4.53 -9.17 -15.75
C ILE A 85 -4.90 -8.00 -16.62
N ILE A 86 -3.94 -7.14 -16.93
CA ILE A 86 -4.16 -5.94 -17.76
C ILE A 86 -3.88 -6.16 -19.24
N SER A 87 -3.10 -7.18 -19.59
CA SER A 87 -2.85 -7.52 -20.98
C SER A 87 -2.42 -8.98 -21.15
N LEU A 88 -2.83 -9.60 -22.26
CA LEU A 88 -2.44 -10.94 -22.67
C LEU A 88 -1.96 -10.88 -24.13
N ALA A 89 -0.65 -10.93 -24.34
CA ALA A 89 -0.04 -10.89 -25.66
C ALA A 89 0.60 -12.24 -26.02
N THR A 90 0.61 -12.60 -27.30
CA THR A 90 1.33 -13.80 -27.78
C THR A 90 2.77 -13.47 -28.11
N ILE A 91 3.70 -14.27 -27.59
CA ILE A 91 5.13 -14.15 -27.90
C ILE A 91 5.36 -14.61 -29.33
N ARG A 92 5.61 -13.68 -30.26
CA ARG A 92 5.83 -13.98 -31.69
C ARG A 92 7.29 -14.36 -31.99
N SER A 93 8.22 -13.83 -31.23
CA SER A 93 9.66 -14.08 -31.35
C SER A 93 10.34 -13.91 -30.01
N ALA A 94 11.61 -14.28 -29.90
CA ALA A 94 12.41 -13.99 -28.72
C ALA A 94 12.48 -12.47 -28.51
N LEU A 95 12.12 -12.03 -27.31
CA LEU A 95 12.10 -10.62 -26.91
C LEU A 95 13.46 -10.24 -26.32
N GLY A 96 13.90 -9.02 -26.54
CA GLY A 96 15.12 -8.46 -25.94
C GLY A 96 14.80 -7.45 -24.84
N SER A 97 15.75 -6.54 -24.60
CA SER A 97 15.56 -5.40 -23.68
C SER A 97 14.55 -4.38 -24.22
N GLN A 98 14.30 -4.37 -25.53
CA GLN A 98 13.27 -3.53 -26.14
C GLN A 98 12.29 -4.41 -26.91
N PHE A 99 11.01 -4.23 -26.63
CA PHE A 99 9.95 -4.94 -27.33
C PHE A 99 8.67 -4.10 -27.33
N ARG A 100 7.68 -4.55 -28.09
CA ARG A 100 6.39 -3.88 -28.21
C ARG A 100 5.25 -4.83 -27.97
N ILE A 101 4.22 -4.34 -27.32
CA ILE A 101 2.92 -5.00 -27.20
C ILE A 101 2.03 -4.44 -28.28
N THR A 102 1.49 -5.28 -29.15
CA THR A 102 0.59 -4.96 -30.24
C THR A 102 -0.71 -5.72 -30.08
N GLY A 103 -1.74 -5.35 -30.84
CA GLY A 103 -3.05 -5.99 -30.80
C GLY A 103 -3.92 -5.41 -29.68
N LEU A 104 -3.72 -4.14 -29.38
CA LEU A 104 -4.57 -3.36 -28.47
C LEU A 104 -5.76 -2.80 -29.27
N ASP A 105 -6.93 -2.78 -28.65
CA ASP A 105 -8.18 -2.44 -29.33
C ASP A 105 -8.35 -0.92 -29.51
N SER A 106 -7.70 -0.12 -28.65
CA SER A 106 -7.84 1.32 -28.67
C SER A 106 -6.59 2.09 -28.24
N PRO A 107 -6.45 3.37 -28.67
CA PRO A 107 -5.39 4.26 -28.18
C PRO A 107 -5.49 4.53 -26.66
N GLN A 108 -6.70 4.48 -26.12
CA GLN A 108 -6.94 4.64 -24.68
C GLN A 108 -6.32 3.47 -23.91
N GLU A 109 -6.55 2.24 -24.36
CA GLU A 109 -5.98 1.03 -23.78
C GLU A 109 -4.44 1.07 -23.80
N SER A 110 -3.84 1.48 -24.93
CA SER A 110 -2.39 1.60 -25.02
C SER A 110 -1.82 2.65 -24.07
N SER A 111 -2.52 3.78 -23.90
CA SER A 111 -2.11 4.84 -22.97
C SER A 111 -2.23 4.40 -21.52
N GLU A 112 -3.31 3.72 -21.17
CA GLU A 112 -3.54 3.18 -19.84
C GLU A 112 -2.51 2.09 -19.49
N LEU A 113 -2.26 1.15 -20.40
CA LEU A 113 -1.23 0.13 -20.24
C LEU A 113 0.16 0.73 -20.05
N ALA A 114 0.52 1.75 -20.86
CA ALA A 114 1.79 2.43 -20.71
C ALA A 114 1.91 3.17 -19.38
N LEU A 115 0.81 3.77 -18.89
CA LEU A 115 0.76 4.43 -17.59
C LEU A 115 0.95 3.44 -16.44
N LEU A 116 0.23 2.32 -16.47
CA LEU A 116 0.32 1.26 -15.45
C LEU A 116 1.72 0.63 -15.41
N LEU A 117 2.33 0.36 -16.57
CA LEU A 117 3.69 -0.16 -16.65
C LEU A 117 4.71 0.85 -16.09
N ARG A 118 4.51 2.14 -16.34
CA ARG A 118 5.37 3.21 -15.81
C ARG A 118 5.19 3.39 -14.31
N ALA A 119 3.95 3.27 -13.81
CA ALA A 119 3.66 3.29 -12.38
C ALA A 119 4.28 2.10 -11.66
N GLY A 120 4.27 0.91 -12.27
CA GLY A 120 4.95 -0.29 -11.75
C GLY A 120 6.47 -0.15 -11.64
N ALA A 121 7.09 0.61 -12.56
CA ALA A 121 8.52 0.93 -12.49
C ALA A 121 8.89 1.84 -11.31
N LEU A 122 7.95 2.69 -10.88
CA LEU A 122 8.13 3.63 -9.77
C LEU A 122 7.72 3.03 -8.41
N ALA A 123 6.98 1.94 -8.42
CA ALA A 123 6.54 1.25 -7.21
C ALA A 123 7.71 0.43 -6.62
N ALA A 124 8.66 1.11 -5.96
CA ALA A 124 9.50 0.44 -4.98
C ALA A 124 8.55 -0.26 -3.98
N PRO A 125 8.80 -1.52 -3.58
CA PRO A 125 7.99 -2.20 -2.58
C PRO A 125 8.05 -1.40 -1.28
N MET A 126 7.11 -0.50 -1.07
CA MET A 126 6.96 0.20 0.20
C MET A 126 6.45 -0.83 1.20
N ARG A 127 7.35 -1.39 1.99
CA ARG A 127 6.98 -2.06 3.22
C ARG A 127 6.59 -0.96 4.19
N PHE A 128 5.33 -0.91 4.57
CA PHE A 128 4.91 -0.15 5.73
C PHE A 128 5.65 -0.72 6.94
N VAL A 129 6.69 -0.02 7.41
CA VAL A 129 7.60 -0.53 8.44
C VAL A 129 6.99 -0.48 9.82
N GLU A 130 6.01 0.34 10.07
CA GLU A 130 5.19 0.34 11.30
C GLU A 130 4.24 1.55 11.28
N GLU A 131 2.96 1.31 11.11
CA GLU A 131 1.96 2.31 11.49
C GLU A 131 1.67 2.10 12.98
N ARG A 132 2.35 2.83 13.84
CA ARG A 132 1.96 2.94 15.24
C ARG A 132 0.65 3.70 15.30
N THR A 133 -0.43 2.97 15.20
CA THR A 133 -1.74 3.52 15.56
C THR A 133 -1.73 3.76 17.06
N VAL A 134 -1.48 5.00 17.46
CA VAL A 134 -1.66 5.43 18.85
C VAL A 134 -3.15 5.34 19.12
N GLY A 135 -3.56 4.23 19.69
CA GLY A 135 -4.97 3.97 19.99
C GLY A 135 -5.53 5.03 20.97
N PRO A 136 -6.85 5.24 20.97
CA PRO A 136 -7.53 6.21 21.85
C PRO A 136 -7.36 5.93 23.35
N SER A 137 -6.76 4.82 23.74
CA SER A 137 -6.51 4.41 25.12
C SER A 137 -5.58 5.38 25.89
N LEU A 138 -4.54 5.92 25.23
CA LEU A 138 -3.63 6.86 25.88
C LEU A 138 -4.32 8.18 26.29
N GLY A 139 -5.37 8.59 25.57
CA GLY A 139 -6.16 9.75 25.92
C GLY A 139 -7.04 9.51 27.15
N LYS A 140 -7.63 8.33 27.30
CA LYS A 140 -8.48 8.00 28.44
C LYS A 140 -7.70 7.89 29.76
N ASP A 141 -6.53 7.27 29.72
CA ASP A 141 -5.69 7.14 30.91
C ASP A 141 -5.14 8.48 31.37
N SER A 142 -4.78 9.35 30.43
CA SER A 142 -4.35 10.72 30.76
C SER A 142 -5.48 11.57 31.33
N ILE A 143 -6.71 11.44 30.81
CA ILE A 143 -7.89 12.15 31.32
C ILE A 143 -8.25 11.67 32.73
N ASN A 144 -8.25 10.35 32.95
CA ASN A 144 -8.57 9.78 34.26
C ASN A 144 -7.53 10.17 35.32
N SER A 145 -6.24 10.10 34.97
CA SER A 145 -5.16 10.50 35.87
C SER A 145 -5.20 12.01 36.16
N GLY A 146 -5.51 12.84 35.17
CA GLY A 146 -5.69 14.27 35.33
C GLY A 146 -6.89 14.63 36.23
N ALA A 147 -8.02 13.94 36.04
CA ALA A 147 -9.22 14.12 36.87
C ALA A 147 -8.96 13.71 38.31
N LEU A 148 -8.29 12.61 38.55
CA LEU A 148 -7.91 12.15 39.90
C LEU A 148 -6.98 13.14 40.59
N ALA A 149 -5.98 13.66 39.89
CA ALA A 149 -5.05 14.67 40.42
C ALA A 149 -5.77 15.96 40.84
N LEU A 150 -6.76 16.38 40.03
CA LEU A 150 -7.57 17.56 40.32
C LEU A 150 -8.41 17.39 41.61
N ILE A 151 -9.04 16.23 41.79
CA ILE A 151 -9.82 15.91 42.99
C ILE A 151 -8.92 15.88 44.23
N ILE A 152 -7.74 15.24 44.15
CA ILE A 152 -6.79 15.21 45.28
C ILE A 152 -6.31 16.59 45.64
N ALA A 153 -5.98 17.45 44.65
CA ALA A 153 -5.56 18.82 44.88
C ALA A 153 -6.66 19.63 45.57
N PHE A 154 -7.91 19.50 45.12
CA PHE A 154 -9.04 20.19 45.71
C PHE A 154 -9.27 19.79 47.18
N ILE A 155 -9.27 18.50 47.49
CA ILE A 155 -9.42 17.97 48.85
C ILE A 155 -8.26 18.46 49.72
N SER A 156 -7.02 18.48 49.21
CA SER A 156 -5.85 18.96 49.94
C SER A 156 -5.97 20.44 50.34
N ILE A 157 -6.48 21.26 49.41
CA ILE A 157 -6.72 22.69 49.68
C ILE A 157 -7.79 22.86 50.78
N LEU A 158 -8.89 22.12 50.71
CA LEU A 158 -9.94 22.20 51.74
C LEU A 158 -9.42 21.81 53.13
N ILE A 159 -8.63 20.72 53.20
CA ILE A 159 -8.01 20.29 54.45
C ILE A 159 -7.03 21.36 54.98
N PHE A 160 -6.21 21.92 54.09
CA PHE A 160 -5.27 22.98 54.48
C PHE A 160 -5.98 24.22 55.05
N ILE A 161 -7.05 24.69 54.40
CA ILE A 161 -7.84 25.83 54.87
C ILE A 161 -8.47 25.52 56.23
N LEU A 162 -9.02 24.29 56.40
CA LEU A 162 -9.63 23.90 57.67
C LEU A 162 -8.62 23.90 58.83
N PHE A 163 -7.40 23.36 58.59
CA PHE A 163 -6.35 23.34 59.61
C PHE A 163 -5.75 24.71 59.89
N TYR A 164 -5.51 25.51 58.88
CA TYR A 164 -4.85 26.79 58.99
C TYR A 164 -5.76 27.85 59.61
N TYR A 165 -7.02 27.91 59.15
CA TYR A 165 -7.97 28.90 59.64
C TYR A 165 -8.86 28.42 60.80
N LYS A 166 -8.69 27.17 61.24
CA LYS A 166 -9.51 26.56 62.32
C LYS A 166 -11.02 26.73 62.04
N LEU A 167 -11.77 27.25 63.05
CA LEU A 167 -13.22 27.44 62.91
C LEU A 167 -13.61 28.51 61.85
N ALA A 168 -12.76 29.47 61.53
CA ALA A 168 -13.00 30.43 60.43
C ALA A 168 -12.89 29.78 59.06
N GLY A 169 -12.06 28.72 58.89
CA GLY A 169 -11.96 27.98 57.67
C GLY A 169 -13.19 27.16 57.30
N LEU A 170 -13.99 26.76 58.25
CA LEU A 170 -15.23 26.03 58.03
C LEU A 170 -16.30 26.91 57.41
N VAL A 171 -16.36 28.19 57.80
CA VAL A 171 -17.29 29.17 57.23
C VAL A 171 -16.89 29.57 55.80
N ALA A 172 -15.59 29.56 55.48
CA ALA A 172 -15.10 29.89 54.14
C ALA A 172 -15.31 28.76 53.10
N ASN A 173 -15.62 27.53 53.54
CA ASN A 173 -15.85 26.38 52.65
C ASN A 173 -17.34 26.09 52.41
N ILE A 174 -18.26 26.85 52.97
CA ILE A 174 -19.70 26.81 52.71
C ILE A 174 -20.07 27.90 51.71
#